data_bf9ecbfbe16011ee40bcf77302560080
#
_entry.id   bf9ecbfbe16011ee40bcf77302560080
#
_cell.length_a   1.000
_cell.length_b   1.000
_cell.length_c   1.000
_cell.angle_alpha   90.00
_cell.angle_beta   90.00
_cell.angle_gamma   90.00
#
_symmetry.space_group_name_H-M   'P 1'
#
loop_
_entity.id
_entity.type
_entity.pdbx_description
1 polymer ?
#
loop_
_entity_poly.entity_id
_entity_poly.type
_entity_poly.pdbx_seq_one_letter_code
_entity_poly.pdbx_strand_id
1 'polypeptide(L)'
;MHIAVCDDESFFRKTLFEELYIYADKHGLNFIIYEYSDGMELLAADMSFDLIFMDHQMTDKNGLDTVSVLRKRNVDTTVIFVSSYKDVVFDSMKVNAFRFLVKPFEKEDLYEALDSVIKNLAKTAYIVVKDTVNQKNITIPENEIIYAQADNIYAEVVTAQGLSLIHI
;
A
#
# COMPACT_ATOMS: atom_id res chain seq x y z
N MET A 1 -5.30 -4.77 -4.82
CA MET A 1 -4.38 -4.34 -3.76
C MET A 1 -4.22 -5.46 -2.75
N HIS A 2 -2.97 -5.83 -2.43
CA HIS A 2 -2.64 -6.85 -1.43
C HIS A 2 -2.44 -6.18 -0.07
N ILE A 3 -3.24 -6.58 0.92
CA ILE A 3 -3.24 -5.98 2.25
C ILE A 3 -2.90 -7.04 3.28
N ALA A 4 -1.92 -6.78 4.15
CA ALA A 4 -1.67 -7.58 5.33
C ALA A 4 -2.32 -6.94 6.57
N VAL A 5 -2.92 -7.76 7.42
CA VAL A 5 -3.40 -7.39 8.75
C VAL A 5 -2.64 -8.23 9.77
N CYS A 6 -1.79 -7.60 10.54
CA CYS A 6 -0.91 -8.25 11.50
C CYS A 6 -1.24 -7.77 12.93
N ASP A 7 -1.83 -8.65 13.74
CA ASP A 7 -2.35 -8.35 15.06
C ASP A 7 -2.56 -9.67 15.81
N ASP A 8 -2.15 -9.83 17.07
CA ASP A 8 -2.33 -11.08 17.81
C ASP A 8 -3.78 -11.28 18.31
N GLU A 9 -4.57 -10.21 18.39
CA GLU A 9 -5.97 -10.25 18.75
C GLU A 9 -6.88 -10.59 17.56
N SER A 10 -7.35 -11.83 17.48
CA SER A 10 -8.23 -12.29 16.36
C SER A 10 -9.51 -11.46 16.20
N PHE A 11 -10.00 -10.85 17.27
CA PHE A 11 -11.17 -9.96 17.22
C PHE A 11 -10.88 -8.72 16.38
N PHE A 12 -9.75 -8.06 16.59
CA PHE A 12 -9.36 -6.88 15.81
C PHE A 12 -9.06 -7.23 14.36
N ARG A 13 -8.38 -8.37 14.09
CA ARG A 13 -8.17 -8.82 12.71
C ARG A 13 -9.49 -8.96 11.95
N LYS A 14 -10.50 -9.62 12.58
CA LYS A 14 -11.82 -9.80 11.97
C LYS A 14 -12.56 -8.47 11.75
N THR A 15 -12.55 -7.59 12.76
CA THR A 15 -13.18 -6.27 12.65
C THR A 15 -12.57 -5.47 11.50
N LEU A 16 -11.25 -5.45 11.41
CA LEU A 16 -10.56 -4.72 10.34
C LEU A 16 -10.82 -5.37 8.99
N PHE A 17 -10.83 -6.70 8.90
CA PHE A 17 -11.18 -7.43 7.67
C PHE A 17 -12.57 -7.05 7.17
N GLU A 18 -13.58 -7.05 8.05
CA GLU A 18 -14.96 -6.70 7.70
C GLU A 18 -15.06 -5.26 7.18
N GLU A 19 -14.44 -4.29 7.85
CA GLU A 19 -14.47 -2.89 7.44
C GLU A 19 -13.71 -2.66 6.12
N LEU A 20 -12.58 -3.34 5.92
CA LEU A 20 -11.83 -3.29 4.65
C LEU A 20 -12.66 -3.85 3.49
N TYR A 21 -13.39 -4.93 3.73
CA TYR A 21 -14.27 -5.53 2.72
C TYR A 21 -15.43 -4.60 2.36
N ILE A 22 -16.10 -4.01 3.38
CA ILE A 22 -17.19 -3.04 3.18
C ILE A 22 -16.68 -1.83 2.40
N TYR A 23 -15.51 -1.32 2.75
CA TYR A 23 -14.89 -0.20 2.05
C TYR A 23 -14.61 -0.53 0.58
N ALA A 24 -14.00 -1.70 0.32
CA ALA A 24 -13.67 -2.14 -1.04
C ALA A 24 -14.93 -2.27 -1.92
N ASP A 25 -15.98 -2.90 -1.41
CA ASP A 25 -17.26 -3.07 -2.11
C ASP A 25 -17.88 -1.71 -2.46
N LYS A 26 -17.93 -0.81 -1.48
CA LYS A 26 -18.49 0.55 -1.66
C LYS A 26 -17.77 1.37 -2.74
N HIS A 27 -16.45 1.16 -2.88
CA HIS A 27 -15.61 1.93 -3.81
C HIS A 27 -15.26 1.17 -5.10
N GLY A 28 -15.81 -0.04 -5.31
CA GLY A 28 -15.53 -0.86 -6.47
C GLY A 28 -14.07 -1.31 -6.57
N LEU A 29 -13.39 -1.49 -5.43
CA LEU A 29 -12.01 -1.87 -5.33
C LEU A 29 -11.88 -3.39 -5.11
N ASN A 30 -10.76 -3.96 -5.55
CA ASN A 30 -10.44 -5.35 -5.28
C ASN A 30 -9.29 -5.43 -4.27
N PHE A 31 -9.61 -5.83 -3.02
CA PHE A 31 -8.66 -6.09 -1.95
C PHE A 31 -8.47 -7.59 -1.76
N ILE A 32 -7.22 -8.02 -1.67
CA ILE A 32 -6.85 -9.37 -1.26
C ILE A 32 -6.19 -9.23 0.10
N ILE A 33 -6.87 -9.72 1.15
CA ILE A 33 -6.49 -9.48 2.54
C ILE A 33 -5.88 -10.75 3.11
N TYR A 34 -4.74 -10.62 3.78
CA TYR A 34 -4.01 -11.68 4.45
C TYR A 34 -3.91 -11.36 5.93
N GLU A 35 -4.19 -12.36 6.78
CA GLU A 35 -4.14 -12.22 8.23
C GLU A 35 -2.89 -12.90 8.78
N TYR A 36 -2.21 -12.22 9.71
CA TYR A 36 -1.05 -12.71 10.45
C TYR A 36 -1.27 -12.48 11.93
N SER A 37 -0.92 -13.46 12.75
CA SER A 37 -1.07 -13.38 14.20
C SER A 37 0.14 -12.76 14.90
N ASP A 38 1.27 -12.68 14.20
CA ASP A 38 2.51 -12.10 14.72
C ASP A 38 3.44 -11.59 13.61
N GLY A 39 4.45 -10.81 14.01
CA GLY A 39 5.40 -10.22 13.08
C GLY A 39 6.36 -11.23 12.44
N MET A 40 6.60 -12.39 13.05
CA MET A 40 7.48 -13.41 12.47
C MET A 40 6.78 -14.11 11.31
N GLU A 41 5.50 -14.43 11.49
CA GLU A 41 4.65 -15.01 10.44
C GLU A 41 4.59 -14.07 9.22
N LEU A 42 4.37 -12.77 9.44
CA LEU A 42 4.39 -11.77 8.37
C LEU A 42 5.76 -11.70 7.67
N LEU A 43 6.87 -11.72 8.42
CA LEU A 43 8.21 -11.65 7.85
C LEU A 43 8.63 -12.90 7.09
N ALA A 44 7.99 -14.04 7.35
CA ALA A 44 8.18 -15.31 6.66
C ALA A 44 7.36 -15.41 5.37
N ALA A 45 6.37 -14.52 5.16
CA ALA A 45 5.58 -14.51 3.94
C ALA A 45 6.47 -14.15 2.74
N ASP A 46 6.44 -15.01 1.72
CA ASP A 46 7.18 -14.83 0.46
C ASP A 46 6.33 -14.05 -0.55
N MET A 47 5.90 -12.86 -0.15
CA MET A 47 5.10 -11.98 -0.98
C MET A 47 5.24 -10.51 -0.57
N SER A 48 4.89 -9.61 -1.48
CA SER A 48 4.85 -8.18 -1.23
C SER A 48 3.42 -7.70 -0.96
N PHE A 49 3.29 -6.70 -0.10
CA PHE A 49 2.02 -6.06 0.23
C PHE A 49 2.06 -4.58 -0.17
N ASP A 50 0.93 -4.08 -0.66
CA ASP A 50 0.75 -2.65 -0.93
C ASP A 50 0.52 -1.86 0.37
N LEU A 51 -0.16 -2.50 1.33
CA LEU A 51 -0.50 -1.94 2.63
C LEU A 51 -0.39 -2.98 3.72
N ILE A 52 0.17 -2.60 4.86
CA ILE A 52 0.20 -3.40 6.09
C ILE A 52 -0.48 -2.61 7.20
N PHE A 53 -1.52 -3.18 7.80
CA PHE A 53 -2.01 -2.79 9.11
C PHE A 53 -1.24 -3.58 10.16
N MET A 54 -0.56 -2.88 11.05
CA MET A 54 0.38 -3.46 12.00
C MET A 54 -0.01 -3.09 13.42
N ASP A 55 -0.32 -4.08 14.25
CA ASP A 55 -0.36 -3.81 15.69
C ASP A 55 1.05 -3.55 16.24
N HIS A 56 1.11 -2.64 17.19
CA HIS A 56 2.37 -2.34 17.85
C HIS A 56 2.76 -3.41 18.86
N GLN A 57 1.81 -3.86 19.67
CA GLN A 57 2.06 -4.83 20.75
C GLN A 57 1.52 -6.20 20.38
N MET A 58 2.42 -7.08 20.07
CA MET A 58 2.15 -8.51 19.83
C MET A 58 3.06 -9.34 20.71
N THR A 59 2.62 -10.56 21.01
CA THR A 59 3.22 -11.44 22.01
C THR A 59 4.68 -11.78 21.72
N ASP A 60 5.03 -12.10 20.46
CA ASP A 60 6.36 -12.62 20.11
C ASP A 60 7.30 -11.55 19.59
N LYS A 61 6.84 -10.70 18.68
CA LYS A 61 7.63 -9.60 18.12
C LYS A 61 6.78 -8.37 17.93
N ASN A 62 7.21 -7.26 18.52
CA ASN A 62 6.46 -6.02 18.40
C ASN A 62 6.45 -5.49 16.94
N GLY A 63 5.42 -4.72 16.62
CA GLY A 63 5.21 -4.20 15.29
C GLY A 63 6.33 -3.30 14.79
N LEU A 64 6.94 -2.47 15.66
CA LEU A 64 8.05 -1.58 15.29
C LEU A 64 9.28 -2.37 14.85
N ASP A 65 9.64 -3.42 15.57
CA ASP A 65 10.76 -4.29 15.22
C ASP A 65 10.50 -5.02 13.89
N THR A 66 9.26 -5.46 13.69
CA THR A 66 8.82 -6.10 12.44
C THR A 66 8.98 -5.15 11.26
N VAL A 67 8.44 -3.94 11.35
CA VAL A 67 8.56 -2.92 10.30
C VAL A 67 10.02 -2.50 10.08
N SER A 68 10.82 -2.39 11.17
CA SER A 68 12.25 -2.10 11.05
C SER A 68 12.99 -3.16 10.23
N VAL A 69 12.64 -4.44 10.39
CA VAL A 69 13.22 -5.52 9.55
C VAL A 69 12.78 -5.39 8.09
N LEU A 70 11.51 -5.08 7.82
CA LEU A 70 11.02 -4.82 6.46
C LEU A 70 11.80 -3.68 5.80
N ARG A 71 12.00 -2.57 6.49
CA ARG A 71 12.78 -1.42 5.98
C ARG A 71 14.24 -1.79 5.70
N LYS A 72 14.89 -2.60 6.56
CA LYS A 72 16.25 -3.10 6.32
C LYS A 72 16.35 -4.03 5.12
N ARG A 73 15.27 -4.72 4.74
CA ARG A 73 15.17 -5.53 3.53
C ARG A 73 14.83 -4.69 2.28
N ASN A 74 14.80 -3.36 2.37
CA ASN A 74 14.37 -2.42 1.33
C ASN A 74 12.92 -2.64 0.86
N VAL A 75 12.05 -3.11 1.76
CA VAL A 75 10.61 -3.25 1.49
C VAL A 75 9.93 -1.93 1.80
N ASP A 76 9.55 -1.21 0.76
CA ASP A 76 8.87 0.10 0.87
C ASP A 76 7.35 -0.05 0.78
N THR A 77 6.80 -0.89 1.65
CA THR A 77 5.35 -1.06 1.79
C THR A 77 4.76 0.05 2.65
N THR A 78 3.58 0.53 2.29
CA THR A 78 2.82 1.45 3.14
C THR A 78 2.43 0.75 4.43
N VAL A 79 2.70 1.38 5.59
CA VAL A 79 2.37 0.81 6.90
C VAL A 79 1.48 1.77 7.69
N ILE A 80 0.35 1.26 8.16
CA ILE A 80 -0.53 1.93 9.13
C ILE A 80 -0.43 1.14 10.44
N PHE A 81 0.02 1.80 11.51
CA PHE A 81 -0.06 1.20 12.83
C PHE A 81 -1.46 1.31 13.41
N VAL A 82 -1.92 0.24 14.05
CA VAL A 82 -3.20 0.16 14.75
C VAL A 82 -2.94 -0.32 16.16
N SER A 83 -3.05 0.53 17.19
CA SER A 83 -2.67 0.15 18.54
C SER A 83 -3.48 0.87 19.61
N SER A 84 -3.63 0.24 20.77
CA SER A 84 -4.26 0.85 21.97
C SER A 84 -3.39 1.90 22.64
N TYR A 85 -2.11 2.01 22.29
CA TYR A 85 -1.12 2.86 22.96
C TYR A 85 -0.78 4.10 22.14
N LYS A 86 -1.17 5.28 22.65
CA LYS A 86 -0.92 6.58 21.99
C LYS A 86 0.56 6.98 21.98
N ASP A 87 1.33 6.53 22.96
CA ASP A 87 2.74 6.92 23.14
C ASP A 87 3.66 6.38 22.01
N VAL A 88 3.19 5.41 21.25
CA VAL A 88 3.93 4.78 20.14
C VAL A 88 3.97 5.63 18.87
N VAL A 89 3.18 6.68 18.79
CA VAL A 89 3.13 7.57 17.60
C VAL A 89 4.52 8.08 17.23
N PHE A 90 5.32 8.51 18.22
CA PHE A 90 6.69 9.01 17.96
C PHE A 90 7.64 7.93 17.45
N ASP A 91 7.49 6.69 17.91
CA ASP A 91 8.35 5.59 17.49
C ASP A 91 7.97 5.06 16.11
N SER A 92 6.68 5.12 15.74
CA SER A 92 6.21 4.76 14.40
C SER A 92 6.78 5.69 13.31
N MET A 93 7.07 6.94 13.65
CA MET A 93 7.74 7.88 12.73
C MET A 93 9.17 7.44 12.37
N LYS A 94 9.88 6.76 13.27
CA LYS A 94 11.25 6.28 13.03
C LYS A 94 11.32 5.20 11.96
N VAL A 95 10.21 4.49 11.70
CA VAL A 95 10.10 3.43 10.69
C VAL A 95 9.33 3.87 9.45
N ASN A 96 9.14 5.18 9.27
CA ASN A 96 8.38 5.77 8.17
C ASN A 96 6.96 5.18 8.05
N ALA A 97 6.25 5.12 9.17
CA ALA A 97 4.83 4.77 9.15
C ALA A 97 4.03 5.85 8.40
N PHE A 98 3.09 5.41 7.59
CA PHE A 98 2.24 6.32 6.83
C PHE A 98 1.20 7.01 7.73
N ARG A 99 0.60 6.25 8.63
CA ARG A 99 -0.42 6.74 9.57
C ARG A 99 -0.47 5.85 10.82
N PHE A 100 -1.15 6.36 11.84
CA PHE A 100 -1.42 5.68 13.09
C PHE A 100 -2.91 5.76 13.41
N LEU A 101 -3.54 4.63 13.77
CA LEU A 101 -4.91 4.53 14.26
C LEU A 101 -4.89 4.02 15.70
N VAL A 102 -5.67 4.66 16.57
CA VAL A 102 -5.78 4.27 17.99
C VAL A 102 -6.97 3.32 18.16
N LYS A 103 -6.73 2.14 18.76
CA LYS A 103 -7.81 1.19 19.11
C LYS A 103 -8.58 1.68 20.36
N PRO A 104 -9.92 1.59 20.39
CA PRO A 104 -10.77 1.32 19.25
C PRO A 104 -10.79 2.54 18.32
N PHE A 105 -10.74 2.32 17.01
CA PHE A 105 -10.84 3.38 16.00
C PHE A 105 -12.27 3.48 15.48
N GLU A 106 -12.66 4.69 15.10
CA GLU A 106 -13.89 4.90 14.36
C GLU A 106 -13.67 4.54 12.88
N LYS A 107 -14.69 4.03 12.22
CA LYS A 107 -14.56 3.63 10.81
C LYS A 107 -14.26 4.81 9.87
N GLU A 108 -14.68 5.99 10.25
CA GLU A 108 -14.37 7.23 9.52
C GLU A 108 -12.86 7.48 9.48
N ASP A 109 -12.14 7.25 10.59
CA ASP A 109 -10.68 7.39 10.68
C ASP A 109 -9.97 6.35 9.78
N LEU A 110 -10.47 5.11 9.78
CA LEU A 110 -9.96 4.04 8.91
C LEU A 110 -10.17 4.40 7.43
N TYR A 111 -11.36 4.88 7.06
CA TYR A 111 -11.71 5.20 5.69
C TYR A 111 -10.89 6.39 5.19
N GLU A 112 -10.69 7.43 6.01
CA GLU A 112 -9.79 8.55 5.68
C GLU A 112 -8.34 8.09 5.48
N ALA A 113 -7.89 7.12 6.29
CA ALA A 113 -6.56 6.54 6.11
C ALA A 113 -6.45 5.78 4.78
N LEU A 114 -7.46 4.97 4.43
CA LEU A 114 -7.51 4.24 3.16
C LEU A 114 -7.56 5.17 1.95
N ASP A 115 -8.40 6.21 1.99
CA ASP A 115 -8.46 7.24 0.92
C ASP A 115 -7.09 7.86 0.67
N SER A 116 -6.36 8.15 1.76
CA SER A 116 -5.02 8.73 1.69
C SER A 116 -3.99 7.76 1.11
N VAL A 117 -4.05 6.46 1.47
CA VAL A 117 -3.20 5.40 0.92
C VAL A 117 -3.45 5.22 -0.57
N ILE A 118 -4.72 5.06 -0.97
CA ILE A 118 -5.10 4.85 -2.37
C ILE A 118 -4.65 6.02 -3.23
N LYS A 119 -4.88 7.26 -2.75
CA LYS A 119 -4.42 8.47 -3.44
C LYS A 119 -2.90 8.53 -3.58
N ASN A 120 -2.17 8.04 -2.57
CA ASN A 120 -0.70 8.01 -2.61
C ASN A 120 -0.20 6.94 -3.59
N LEU A 121 -0.77 5.74 -3.54
CA LEU A 121 -0.44 4.66 -4.48
C LEU A 121 -0.73 5.05 -5.94
N ALA A 122 -1.86 5.70 -6.19
CA ALA A 122 -2.19 6.21 -7.52
C ALA A 122 -1.19 7.25 -8.05
N LYS A 123 -0.55 8.03 -7.15
CA LYS A 123 0.50 8.98 -7.55
C LYS A 123 1.82 8.31 -7.87
N THR A 124 2.08 7.15 -7.28
CA THR A 124 3.33 6.40 -7.48
C THR A 124 3.22 5.33 -8.56
N ALA A 125 2.01 5.01 -9.02
CA ALA A 125 1.80 4.13 -10.17
C ALA A 125 2.35 4.79 -11.45
N TYR A 126 3.19 4.07 -12.17
CA TYR A 126 3.77 4.54 -13.43
C TYR A 126 3.92 3.39 -14.43
N ILE A 127 3.88 3.73 -15.69
CA ILE A 127 4.26 2.81 -16.76
C ILE A 127 5.67 3.15 -17.25
N VAL A 128 6.46 2.10 -17.50
CA VAL A 128 7.76 2.25 -18.14
C VAL A 128 7.62 1.91 -19.61
N VAL A 129 7.88 2.87 -20.45
CA VAL A 129 7.77 2.74 -21.89
C VAL A 129 9.14 2.91 -22.53
N LYS A 130 9.41 2.14 -23.59
CA LYS A 130 10.65 2.27 -24.33
C LYS A 130 10.47 3.26 -25.48
N ASP A 131 11.14 4.39 -25.41
CA ASP A 131 11.27 5.30 -26.53
C ASP A 131 12.20 4.67 -27.57
N THR A 132 11.63 4.28 -28.70
CA THR A 132 12.38 3.60 -29.77
C THR A 132 13.21 4.53 -30.61
N VAL A 133 12.91 5.82 -30.60
CA VAL A 133 13.68 6.85 -31.33
C VAL A 133 15.00 7.13 -30.60
N ASN A 134 14.93 7.33 -29.29
CA ASN A 134 16.08 7.70 -28.45
C ASN A 134 16.69 6.50 -27.70
N GLN A 135 16.11 5.27 -27.80
CA GLN A 135 16.55 4.05 -27.14
C GLN A 135 16.58 4.19 -25.59
N LYS A 136 15.71 5.02 -25.03
CA LYS A 136 15.61 5.27 -23.58
C LYS A 136 14.30 4.75 -23.02
N ASN A 137 14.35 4.34 -21.76
CA ASN A 137 13.13 4.08 -20.99
C ASN A 137 12.59 5.42 -20.48
N ILE A 138 11.31 5.67 -20.75
CA ILE A 138 10.57 6.83 -20.23
C ILE A 138 9.60 6.27 -19.18
N THR A 139 9.60 6.88 -18.00
CA THR A 139 8.66 6.57 -16.93
C THR A 139 7.54 7.60 -16.97
N ILE A 140 6.31 7.13 -17.15
CA ILE A 140 5.12 8.00 -17.22
C ILE A 140 4.22 7.65 -16.05
N PRO A 141 3.94 8.59 -15.12
CA PRO A 141 2.96 8.38 -14.07
C PRO A 141 1.57 8.08 -14.66
N GLU A 142 0.89 7.07 -14.15
CA GLU A 142 -0.43 6.67 -14.66
C GLU A 142 -1.45 7.79 -14.56
N ASN A 143 -1.36 8.63 -13.54
CA ASN A 143 -2.25 9.78 -13.34
C ASN A 143 -2.02 10.94 -14.33
N GLU A 144 -0.93 10.91 -15.09
CA GLU A 144 -0.64 11.87 -16.17
C GLU A 144 -1.14 11.38 -17.53
N ILE A 145 -1.52 10.11 -17.64
CA ILE A 145 -1.99 9.52 -18.89
C ILE A 145 -3.43 9.95 -19.14
N ILE A 146 -3.65 10.67 -20.25
CA ILE A 146 -4.99 11.07 -20.68
C ILE A 146 -5.65 9.94 -21.44
N TYR A 147 -4.94 9.35 -22.40
CA TYR A 147 -5.34 8.10 -23.06
C TYR A 147 -4.12 7.37 -23.63
N ALA A 148 -4.31 6.07 -23.92
CA ALA A 148 -3.35 5.27 -24.65
C ALA A 148 -4.10 4.52 -25.76
N GLN A 149 -3.58 4.55 -26.97
CA GLN A 149 -4.15 3.86 -28.13
C GLN A 149 -3.08 3.05 -28.83
N ALA A 150 -3.39 1.78 -29.13
CA ALA A 150 -2.51 0.93 -29.92
C ALA A 150 -2.75 1.17 -31.42
N ASP A 151 -1.68 1.31 -32.18
CA ASP A 151 -1.70 1.38 -33.66
C ASP A 151 -0.63 0.43 -34.23
N ASN A 152 -1.04 -0.75 -34.65
CA ASN A 152 -0.20 -1.85 -35.15
C ASN A 152 0.90 -2.23 -34.12
N ILE A 153 2.14 -1.85 -34.44
CA ILE A 153 3.34 -2.12 -33.62
C ILE A 153 3.71 -0.95 -32.71
N TYR A 154 2.89 0.10 -32.70
CA TYR A 154 3.10 1.28 -31.87
C TYR A 154 1.93 1.46 -30.91
N ALA A 155 2.18 2.04 -29.76
CA ALA A 155 1.17 2.63 -28.91
C ALA A 155 1.44 4.13 -28.77
N GLU A 156 0.37 4.89 -28.88
CA GLU A 156 0.38 6.33 -28.62
C GLU A 156 -0.08 6.57 -27.19
N VAL A 157 0.73 7.23 -26.38
CA VAL A 157 0.36 7.64 -25.03
C VAL A 157 0.34 9.14 -24.98
N VAL A 158 -0.83 9.72 -24.68
CA VAL A 158 -1.01 11.15 -24.53
C VAL A 158 -1.06 11.51 -23.06
N THR A 159 -0.20 12.44 -22.66
CA THR A 159 -0.16 12.98 -21.30
C THR A 159 -0.45 14.48 -21.32
N ALA A 160 -0.67 15.07 -20.15
CA ALA A 160 -0.82 16.52 -20.01
C ALA A 160 0.43 17.31 -20.46
N GLN A 161 1.58 16.66 -20.57
CA GLN A 161 2.85 17.26 -21.00
C GLN A 161 3.17 17.03 -22.47
N GLY A 162 2.41 16.21 -23.17
CA GLY A 162 2.58 15.96 -24.61
C GLY A 162 2.35 14.51 -25.03
N LEU A 163 2.73 14.23 -26.27
CA LEU A 163 2.59 12.93 -26.93
C LEU A 163 3.87 12.11 -26.80
N SER A 164 3.75 10.83 -26.48
CA SER A 164 4.84 9.86 -26.55
C SER A 164 4.45 8.67 -27.44
N LEU A 165 5.21 8.40 -28.50
CA LEU A 165 5.09 7.24 -29.35
C LEU A 165 5.93 6.08 -28.79
N ILE A 166 5.30 4.92 -28.59
CA ILE A 166 5.91 3.75 -28.02
C ILE A 166 5.84 2.61 -29.02
N HIS A 167 6.90 1.85 -29.18
CA HIS A 167 6.89 0.59 -29.92
C HIS A 167 6.44 -0.55 -28.96
N ILE A 168 5.44 -1.31 -29.35
CA ILE A 168 4.95 -2.48 -28.58
C ILE A 168 5.69 -3.74 -29.04
#